data_5c80e8f7c19b25bed6bdc79a1905ea64
#
_entry.id   5c80e8f7c19b25bed6bdc79a1905ea64
#
_cell.length_a   1.000
_cell.length_b   1.000
_cell.length_c   1.000
_cell.angle_alpha   90.00
_cell.angle_beta   90.00
_cell.angle_gamma   90.00
#
_symmetry.space_group_name_H-M   'P 1'
#
loop_
_entity.id
_entity.type
_entity.pdbx_description
1 polymer ?
#
loop_
_entity_poly.entity_id
_entity_poly.type
_entity_poly.pdbx_seq_one_letter_code
_entity_poly.pdbx_strand_id
1 'polypeptide(L)'
;ILDADTPQPNTAYGRSKLEAEKYLQSLPDFPYTILRPTGVYGPREKDYFLMASSIAGHVDFAVGYQPQEITFVYVMDVVNAVFGCMQAPNALRKAYFLSDGQVYHSRRFSDLLQQEMGVKCVLHIKAPLWFLRVVCKIASRWSKITGKMSALNNDKYHILSQRNWQCDIEPARQDFGYTPEWPLERGVKAA
;
A
#
# COMPACT_ATOMS: atom_id res chain seq x y z
N ILE A 1 11.68 -4.86 -4.30
CA ILE A 1 11.08 -4.77 -5.66
C ILE A 1 11.82 -3.64 -6.39
N LEU A 2 12.36 -3.93 -7.55
CA LEU A 2 13.08 -3.01 -8.42
C LEU A 2 12.23 -2.70 -9.65
N ASP A 3 12.49 -1.57 -10.31
CA ASP A 3 11.82 -1.22 -11.56
C ASP A 3 12.09 -2.24 -12.69
N ALA A 4 13.25 -2.91 -12.64
CA ALA A 4 13.62 -3.96 -13.58
C ALA A 4 12.90 -5.30 -13.34
N ASP A 5 12.22 -5.49 -12.22
CA ASP A 5 11.48 -6.73 -11.93
C ASP A 5 10.27 -6.87 -12.86
N THR A 6 10.08 -8.07 -13.40
CA THR A 6 8.91 -8.37 -14.23
C THR A 6 7.65 -8.42 -13.34
N PRO A 7 6.65 -7.55 -13.56
CA PRO A 7 5.43 -7.55 -12.76
C PRO A 7 4.65 -8.87 -12.90
N GLN A 8 4.31 -9.50 -11.77
CA GLN A 8 3.54 -10.74 -11.71
C GLN A 8 2.31 -10.58 -10.78
N PRO A 9 1.30 -9.80 -11.18
CA PRO A 9 0.15 -9.55 -10.34
C PRO A 9 -0.71 -10.81 -10.15
N ASN A 10 -1.01 -11.13 -8.91
CA ASN A 10 -1.86 -12.26 -8.52
C ASN A 10 -3.30 -11.85 -8.13
N THR A 11 -3.62 -10.55 -8.20
CA THR A 11 -4.94 -9.99 -7.92
C THR A 11 -5.60 -9.45 -9.19
N ALA A 12 -6.94 -9.37 -9.22
CA ALA A 12 -7.67 -8.77 -10.33
C ALA A 12 -7.31 -7.27 -10.50
N TYR A 13 -7.19 -6.55 -9.39
CA TYR A 13 -6.75 -5.17 -9.37
C TYR A 13 -5.35 -5.01 -9.97
N GLY A 14 -4.37 -5.78 -9.49
CA GLY A 14 -3.00 -5.70 -10.00
C GLY A 14 -2.91 -6.01 -11.50
N ARG A 15 -3.67 -7.01 -11.99
CA ARG A 15 -3.74 -7.32 -13.43
C ARG A 15 -4.30 -6.14 -14.23
N SER A 16 -5.40 -5.52 -13.77
CA SER A 16 -5.98 -4.36 -14.47
C SER A 16 -5.02 -3.18 -14.55
N LYS A 17 -4.22 -2.94 -13.48
CA LYS A 17 -3.20 -1.89 -13.49
C LYS A 17 -2.06 -2.22 -14.46
N LEU A 18 -1.58 -3.45 -14.47
CA LEU A 18 -0.55 -3.88 -15.41
C LEU A 18 -1.00 -3.76 -16.87
N GLU A 19 -2.25 -4.13 -17.18
CA GLU A 19 -2.77 -3.96 -18.55
C GLU A 19 -2.90 -2.47 -18.93
N ALA A 20 -3.27 -1.60 -18.01
CA ALA A 20 -3.27 -0.16 -18.25
C ALA A 20 -1.85 0.39 -18.53
N GLU A 21 -0.86 -0.06 -17.77
CA GLU A 21 0.56 0.30 -18.03
C GLU A 21 1.02 -0.17 -19.41
N LYS A 22 0.76 -1.43 -19.77
CA LYS A 22 1.11 -1.98 -21.09
C LYS A 22 0.43 -1.19 -22.22
N TYR A 23 -0.83 -0.81 -22.02
CA TYR A 23 -1.54 0.02 -23.00
C TYR A 23 -0.85 1.36 -23.20
N LEU A 24 -0.51 2.08 -22.13
CA LEU A 24 0.25 3.33 -22.22
C LEU A 24 1.59 3.14 -22.92
N GLN A 25 2.31 2.07 -22.60
CA GLN A 25 3.61 1.73 -23.20
C GLN A 25 3.51 1.42 -24.70
N SER A 26 2.35 0.92 -25.16
CA SER A 26 2.12 0.61 -26.57
C SER A 26 1.85 1.85 -27.45
N LEU A 27 1.61 3.01 -26.83
CA LEU A 27 1.37 4.27 -27.55
C LEU A 27 2.71 4.96 -27.88
N PRO A 28 3.14 5.06 -29.16
CA PRO A 28 4.52 5.48 -29.51
C PRO A 28 4.83 6.91 -29.09
N ASP A 29 3.89 7.84 -29.27
CA ASP A 29 4.13 9.29 -29.09
C ASP A 29 3.38 9.87 -27.87
N PHE A 30 2.76 9.02 -27.06
CA PHE A 30 2.02 9.50 -25.90
C PHE A 30 2.98 9.80 -24.73
N PRO A 31 3.00 11.02 -24.19
CA PRO A 31 3.80 11.36 -23.03
C PRO A 31 3.14 10.80 -21.76
N TYR A 32 3.82 9.98 -21.00
CA TYR A 32 3.34 9.47 -19.73
C TYR A 32 4.47 9.33 -18.70
N THR A 33 4.10 9.34 -17.43
CA THR A 33 4.92 8.85 -16.32
C THR A 33 4.03 7.98 -15.45
N ILE A 34 4.50 6.81 -15.06
CA ILE A 34 3.76 5.87 -14.22
C ILE A 34 4.30 5.96 -12.79
N LEU A 35 3.45 6.32 -11.85
CA LEU A 35 3.78 6.32 -10.43
C LEU A 35 3.13 5.11 -9.75
N ARG A 36 3.94 4.32 -9.05
CA ARG A 36 3.55 3.11 -8.31
C ARG A 36 3.74 3.33 -6.81
N PRO A 37 2.83 4.08 -6.16
CA PRO A 37 2.94 4.29 -4.72
C PRO A 37 2.70 2.99 -3.97
N THR A 38 3.40 2.81 -2.85
CA THR A 38 3.20 1.72 -1.90
C THR A 38 1.93 1.94 -1.07
N GLY A 39 1.89 1.54 0.19
CA GLY A 39 0.74 1.79 1.06
C GLY A 39 0.51 3.29 1.27
N VAL A 40 -0.35 3.90 0.44
CA VAL A 40 -0.70 5.33 0.58
C VAL A 40 -1.60 5.52 1.80
N TYR A 41 -1.22 6.43 2.69
CA TYR A 41 -2.02 6.78 3.85
C TYR A 41 -2.16 8.30 4.00
N GLY A 42 -3.13 8.74 4.79
CA GLY A 42 -3.41 10.15 5.04
C GLY A 42 -4.88 10.41 5.31
N PRO A 43 -5.31 11.69 5.40
CA PRO A 43 -6.69 12.05 5.66
C PRO A 43 -7.67 11.43 4.66
N ARG A 44 -8.79 10.87 5.17
CA ARG A 44 -9.88 10.23 4.39
C ARG A 44 -9.54 8.86 3.80
N GLU A 45 -8.39 8.27 4.10
CA GLU A 45 -8.08 6.91 3.68
C GLU A 45 -8.86 5.90 4.56
N LYS A 46 -9.59 4.97 3.92
CA LYS A 46 -10.58 4.12 4.61
C LYS A 46 -9.97 2.92 5.32
N ASP A 47 -8.94 2.27 4.74
CA ASP A 47 -8.36 1.05 5.30
C ASP A 47 -7.60 1.37 6.61
N TYR A 48 -6.86 2.48 6.64
CA TYR A 48 -6.15 2.94 7.84
C TYR A 48 -7.10 3.55 8.88
N PHE A 49 -8.19 4.20 8.43
CA PHE A 49 -9.26 4.62 9.33
C PHE A 49 -9.92 3.43 10.06
N LEU A 50 -10.14 2.31 9.34
CA LEU A 50 -10.66 1.08 9.97
C LEU A 50 -9.67 0.51 11.00
N MET A 51 -8.37 0.57 10.72
CA MET A 51 -7.33 0.18 11.68
C MET A 51 -7.36 1.08 12.92
N ALA A 52 -7.40 2.40 12.73
CA ALA A 52 -7.51 3.36 13.85
C ALA A 52 -8.78 3.11 14.69
N SER A 53 -9.92 2.86 14.04
CA SER A 53 -11.17 2.54 14.71
C SER A 53 -11.09 1.24 15.52
N SER A 54 -10.39 0.22 15.01
CA SER A 54 -10.15 -1.03 15.72
C SER A 54 -9.28 -0.82 16.95
N ILE A 55 -8.22 -0.03 16.84
CA ILE A 55 -7.33 0.33 17.97
C ILE A 55 -8.09 1.15 19.01
N ALA A 56 -8.94 2.10 18.60
CA ALA A 56 -9.84 2.82 19.51
C ALA A 56 -10.79 1.87 20.27
N GLY A 57 -11.20 0.79 19.61
CA GLY A 57 -11.96 -0.31 20.22
C GLY A 57 -11.09 -1.32 21.00
N HIS A 58 -9.84 -0.97 21.30
CA HIS A 58 -8.88 -1.80 22.04
C HIS A 58 -8.50 -3.12 21.38
N VAL A 59 -8.60 -3.23 20.06
CA VAL A 59 -8.22 -4.44 19.31
C VAL A 59 -7.32 -4.09 18.13
N ASP A 60 -6.22 -4.84 17.99
CA ASP A 60 -5.32 -4.79 16.84
C ASP A 60 -5.25 -6.18 16.18
N PHE A 61 -5.54 -6.24 14.89
CA PHE A 61 -5.53 -7.47 14.11
C PHE A 61 -4.30 -7.54 13.21
N ALA A 62 -3.51 -8.60 13.38
CA ALA A 62 -2.39 -8.90 12.52
C ALA A 62 -2.58 -10.26 11.82
N VAL A 63 -2.02 -10.41 10.63
CA VAL A 63 -2.13 -11.61 9.82
C VAL A 63 -0.78 -12.31 9.69
N GLY A 64 -0.78 -13.60 10.05
CA GLY A 64 0.42 -14.44 10.02
C GLY A 64 1.36 -14.21 11.20
N TYR A 65 2.26 -15.17 11.40
CA TYR A 65 3.20 -15.18 12.53
C TYR A 65 4.62 -14.78 12.11
N GLN A 66 4.90 -14.79 10.81
CA GLN A 66 6.22 -14.40 10.31
C GLN A 66 6.29 -12.88 10.13
N PRO A 67 7.48 -12.28 10.29
CA PRO A 67 7.70 -10.88 10.03
C PRO A 67 7.25 -10.49 8.61
N GLN A 68 6.73 -9.29 8.48
CA GLN A 68 6.35 -8.69 7.22
C GLN A 68 7.02 -7.32 7.14
N GLU A 69 7.67 -7.05 6.02
CA GLU A 69 8.34 -5.78 5.73
C GLU A 69 7.46 -4.96 4.81
N ILE A 70 7.09 -3.79 5.27
CA ILE A 70 6.13 -2.91 4.59
C ILE A 70 6.76 -1.54 4.40
N THR A 71 6.44 -0.91 3.29
CA THR A 71 6.75 0.49 3.01
C THR A 71 5.47 1.30 2.90
N PHE A 72 5.54 2.56 3.28
CA PHE A 72 4.41 3.48 3.25
C PHE A 72 4.78 4.74 2.49
N VAL A 73 3.78 5.49 2.07
CA VAL A 73 3.94 6.83 1.53
C VAL A 73 2.77 7.72 1.99
N TYR A 74 3.08 8.88 2.52
CA TYR A 74 2.05 9.85 2.87
C TYR A 74 1.47 10.50 1.61
N VAL A 75 0.18 10.76 1.61
CA VAL A 75 -0.53 11.29 0.42
C VAL A 75 0.10 12.56 -0.15
N MET A 76 0.64 13.45 0.71
CA MET A 76 1.29 14.68 0.22
C MET A 76 2.59 14.42 -0.52
N ASP A 77 3.37 13.40 -0.13
CA ASP A 77 4.56 13.01 -0.89
C ASP A 77 4.20 12.44 -2.27
N VAL A 78 3.06 11.74 -2.39
CA VAL A 78 2.54 11.32 -3.70
C VAL A 78 2.15 12.54 -4.54
N VAL A 79 1.48 13.52 -3.96
CA VAL A 79 1.13 14.78 -4.65
C VAL A 79 2.39 15.51 -5.13
N ASN A 80 3.39 15.65 -4.26
CA ASN A 80 4.68 16.27 -4.61
C ASN A 80 5.38 15.51 -5.74
N ALA A 81 5.36 14.16 -5.72
CA ALA A 81 5.91 13.34 -6.78
C ALA A 81 5.21 13.56 -8.13
N VAL A 82 3.87 13.72 -8.14
CA VAL A 82 3.12 14.05 -9.36
C VAL A 82 3.61 15.37 -9.96
N PHE A 83 3.68 16.43 -9.16
CA PHE A 83 4.17 17.72 -9.66
C PHE A 83 5.64 17.70 -10.05
N GLY A 84 6.49 16.97 -9.32
CA GLY A 84 7.89 16.81 -9.64
C GLY A 84 8.12 16.12 -10.99
N CYS A 85 7.47 14.98 -11.22
CA CYS A 85 7.63 14.25 -12.47
C CYS A 85 7.04 14.97 -13.70
N MET A 86 5.99 15.79 -13.52
CA MET A 86 5.43 16.61 -14.60
C MET A 86 6.40 17.67 -15.14
N GLN A 87 7.35 18.11 -14.32
CA GLN A 87 8.35 19.13 -14.67
C GLN A 87 9.69 18.54 -15.11
N ALA A 88 9.85 17.24 -15.02
CA ALA A 88 11.10 16.55 -15.27
C ALA A 88 11.10 15.79 -16.62
N PRO A 89 11.80 16.27 -17.65
CA PRO A 89 11.88 15.56 -18.94
C PRO A 89 12.44 14.14 -18.80
N ASN A 90 13.32 13.90 -17.83
CA ASN A 90 13.90 12.59 -17.55
C ASN A 90 12.90 11.56 -17.05
N ALA A 91 11.75 12.00 -16.54
CA ALA A 91 10.67 11.12 -16.07
C ALA A 91 9.75 10.62 -17.20
N LEU A 92 9.91 11.16 -18.41
CA LEU A 92 9.04 10.82 -19.53
C LEU A 92 9.19 9.36 -19.93
N ARG A 93 8.04 8.68 -20.09
CA ARG A 93 7.90 7.26 -20.50
C ARG A 93 8.56 6.27 -19.54
N LYS A 94 8.68 6.62 -18.28
CA LYS A 94 9.23 5.77 -17.23
C LYS A 94 8.20 5.45 -16.14
N ALA A 95 8.51 4.46 -15.30
CA ALA A 95 7.72 4.05 -14.15
C ALA A 95 8.56 4.15 -12.88
N TYR A 96 7.95 4.55 -11.77
CA TYR A 96 8.66 4.78 -10.51
C TYR A 96 7.86 4.26 -9.33
N PHE A 97 8.53 3.58 -8.40
CA PHE A 97 7.97 3.31 -7.08
C PHE A 97 8.10 4.53 -6.17
N LEU A 98 7.09 4.71 -5.31
CA LEU A 98 7.08 5.78 -4.32
C LEU A 98 6.86 5.18 -2.92
N SER A 99 7.76 5.53 -1.99
CA SER A 99 7.63 5.29 -0.56
C SER A 99 8.33 6.41 0.20
N ASP A 100 8.28 6.39 1.53
CA ASP A 100 9.07 7.30 2.37
C ASP A 100 10.55 6.91 2.47
N GLY A 101 10.97 5.86 1.73
CA GLY A 101 12.35 5.37 1.69
C GLY A 101 12.74 4.52 2.88
N GLN A 102 11.82 4.19 3.79
CA GLN A 102 12.06 3.35 4.95
C GLN A 102 11.28 2.04 4.89
N VAL A 103 11.78 1.03 5.59
CA VAL A 103 11.14 -0.28 5.69
C VAL A 103 10.67 -0.48 7.13
N TYR A 104 9.42 -0.84 7.30
CA TYR A 104 8.78 -1.00 8.59
C TYR A 104 8.30 -2.41 8.81
N HIS A 105 8.33 -2.86 10.06
CA HIS A 105 7.60 -4.06 10.45
C HIS A 105 6.10 -3.83 10.42
N SER A 106 5.33 -4.86 10.10
CA SER A 106 3.88 -4.81 9.91
C SER A 106 3.09 -4.14 11.05
N ARG A 107 3.62 -4.16 12.26
CA ARG A 107 2.97 -3.53 13.43
C ARG A 107 3.32 -2.06 13.64
N ARG A 108 4.36 -1.54 12.97
CA ARG A 108 4.83 -0.17 13.25
C ARG A 108 3.73 0.86 13.08
N PHE A 109 2.87 0.70 12.08
CA PHE A 109 1.76 1.62 11.84
C PHE A 109 0.72 1.56 12.97
N SER A 110 0.29 0.37 13.39
CA SER A 110 -0.66 0.21 14.48
C SER A 110 -0.10 0.67 15.83
N ASP A 111 1.18 0.43 16.08
CA ASP A 111 1.86 0.89 17.31
C ASP A 111 1.91 2.43 17.37
N LEU A 112 2.16 3.12 16.24
CA LEU A 112 2.12 4.58 16.15
C LEU A 112 0.70 5.12 16.33
N LEU A 113 -0.30 4.52 15.71
CA LEU A 113 -1.71 4.89 15.92
C LEU A 113 -2.11 4.75 17.38
N GLN A 114 -1.74 3.64 18.02
CA GLN A 114 -2.00 3.41 19.44
C GLN A 114 -1.36 4.51 20.32
N GLN A 115 -0.13 4.88 20.01
CA GLN A 115 0.61 5.92 20.72
C GLN A 115 -0.04 7.30 20.55
N GLU A 116 -0.32 7.73 19.32
CA GLU A 116 -0.90 9.05 19.02
C GLU A 116 -2.34 9.19 19.55
N MET A 117 -3.10 8.11 19.55
CA MET A 117 -4.46 8.08 20.12
C MET A 117 -4.49 7.94 21.64
N GLY A 118 -3.34 7.71 22.30
CA GLY A 118 -3.24 7.55 23.75
C GLY A 118 -3.93 6.30 24.31
N VAL A 119 -4.16 5.26 23.49
CA VAL A 119 -4.84 4.04 23.91
C VAL A 119 -3.89 3.15 24.69
N LYS A 120 -4.08 3.01 26.00
CA LYS A 120 -3.13 2.34 26.91
C LYS A 120 -3.09 0.81 26.74
N CYS A 121 -4.23 0.18 26.51
CA CYS A 121 -4.34 -1.29 26.43
C CYS A 121 -4.99 -1.68 25.11
N VAL A 122 -4.29 -2.47 24.29
CA VAL A 122 -4.81 -3.02 23.04
C VAL A 122 -4.57 -4.52 23.01
N LEU A 123 -5.64 -5.29 22.74
CA LEU A 123 -5.56 -6.73 22.56
C LEU A 123 -5.04 -7.04 21.16
N HIS A 124 -3.85 -7.61 21.07
CA HIS A 124 -3.24 -7.97 19.79
C HIS A 124 -3.63 -9.40 19.39
N ILE A 125 -4.45 -9.51 18.35
CA ILE A 125 -4.92 -10.79 17.82
C ILE A 125 -4.16 -11.11 16.53
N LYS A 126 -3.44 -12.22 16.51
CA LYS A 126 -2.77 -12.73 15.31
C LYS A 126 -3.57 -13.87 14.69
N ALA A 127 -4.08 -13.67 13.49
CA ALA A 127 -4.78 -14.70 12.74
C ALA A 127 -3.80 -15.50 11.85
N PRO A 128 -3.81 -16.84 11.89
CA PRO A 128 -3.00 -17.63 10.98
C PRO A 128 -3.48 -17.47 9.53
N LEU A 129 -2.55 -17.57 8.57
CA LEU A 129 -2.88 -17.39 7.14
C LEU A 129 -3.93 -18.36 6.61
N TRP A 130 -3.94 -19.60 7.12
CA TRP A 130 -4.94 -20.59 6.72
C TRP A 130 -6.36 -20.16 7.13
N PHE A 131 -6.51 -19.58 8.33
CA PHE A 131 -7.78 -19.08 8.81
C PHE A 131 -8.27 -17.90 7.94
N LEU A 132 -7.39 -16.92 7.68
CA LEU A 132 -7.71 -15.82 6.77
C LEU A 132 -8.14 -16.34 5.38
N ARG A 133 -7.47 -17.36 4.85
CA ARG A 133 -7.81 -17.97 3.57
C ARG A 133 -9.23 -18.55 3.55
N VAL A 134 -9.62 -19.23 4.63
CA VAL A 134 -10.98 -19.79 4.79
C VAL A 134 -12.00 -18.66 4.86
N VAL A 135 -11.78 -17.65 5.69
CA VAL A 135 -12.68 -16.50 5.84
C VAL A 135 -12.86 -15.76 4.50
N CYS A 136 -11.77 -15.47 3.78
CA CYS A 136 -11.83 -14.80 2.47
C CYS A 136 -12.59 -15.64 1.43
N LYS A 137 -12.43 -16.97 1.44
CA LYS A 137 -13.19 -17.86 0.52
C LYS A 137 -14.69 -17.84 0.83
N ILE A 138 -15.06 -17.92 2.10
CA ILE A 138 -16.48 -17.86 2.53
C ILE A 138 -17.06 -16.50 2.16
N ALA A 139 -16.38 -15.41 2.51
CA ALA A 139 -16.81 -14.05 2.21
C ALA A 139 -16.98 -13.80 0.70
N SER A 140 -16.06 -14.33 -0.12
CA SER A 140 -16.15 -14.23 -1.58
C SER A 140 -17.35 -15.02 -2.16
N ARG A 141 -17.66 -16.19 -1.60
CA ARG A 141 -18.86 -16.95 -1.99
C ARG A 141 -20.14 -16.23 -1.60
N TRP A 142 -20.19 -15.72 -0.38
CA TRP A 142 -21.35 -14.96 0.13
C TRP A 142 -21.59 -13.70 -0.70
N SER A 143 -20.54 -12.98 -1.05
CA SER A 143 -20.60 -11.81 -1.93
C SER A 143 -21.22 -12.13 -3.29
N LYS A 144 -20.85 -13.27 -3.90
CA LYS A 144 -21.44 -13.73 -5.18
C LYS A 144 -22.92 -14.06 -5.07
N ILE A 145 -23.38 -14.57 -3.93
CA ILE A 145 -24.79 -14.94 -3.70
C ILE A 145 -25.63 -13.70 -3.40
N THR A 146 -25.10 -12.77 -2.59
CA THR A 146 -25.84 -11.59 -2.14
C THR A 146 -25.71 -10.37 -3.05
N GLY A 147 -24.79 -10.37 -4.01
CA GLY A 147 -24.45 -9.23 -4.85
C GLY A 147 -23.75 -8.07 -4.10
N LYS A 148 -23.51 -8.23 -2.79
CA LYS A 148 -22.82 -7.21 -1.98
C LYS A 148 -21.31 -7.42 -1.98
N MET A 149 -20.54 -6.37 -2.23
CA MET A 149 -19.09 -6.44 -2.16
C MET A 149 -18.63 -6.68 -0.72
N SER A 150 -17.77 -7.70 -0.53
CA SER A 150 -17.13 -7.98 0.75
C SER A 150 -15.75 -7.30 0.81
N ALA A 151 -15.45 -6.68 1.95
CA ALA A 151 -14.12 -6.12 2.23
C ALA A 151 -13.03 -7.21 2.28
N LEU A 152 -13.41 -8.43 2.69
CA LEU A 152 -12.54 -9.61 2.69
C LEU A 152 -12.87 -10.47 1.46
N ASN A 153 -11.91 -10.58 0.56
CA ASN A 153 -12.01 -11.39 -0.65
C ASN A 153 -10.67 -12.08 -0.96
N ASN A 154 -10.61 -12.90 -2.01
CA ASN A 154 -9.39 -13.58 -2.40
C ASN A 154 -8.23 -12.62 -2.71
N ASP A 155 -8.49 -11.48 -3.33
CA ASP A 155 -7.46 -10.48 -3.63
C ASP A 155 -6.87 -9.90 -2.33
N LYS A 156 -7.72 -9.60 -1.33
CA LYS A 156 -7.26 -9.15 0.00
C LYS A 156 -6.39 -10.21 0.70
N TYR A 157 -6.74 -11.51 0.55
CA TYR A 157 -5.89 -12.59 1.06
C TYR A 157 -4.49 -12.56 0.42
N HIS A 158 -4.41 -12.43 -0.91
CA HIS A 158 -3.12 -12.36 -1.61
C HIS A 158 -2.28 -11.16 -1.18
N ILE A 159 -2.89 -10.01 -0.99
CA ILE A 159 -2.23 -8.80 -0.50
C ILE A 159 -1.69 -9.01 0.92
N LEU A 160 -2.53 -9.45 1.86
CA LEU A 160 -2.16 -9.63 3.26
C LEU A 160 -1.18 -10.78 3.50
N SER A 161 -1.09 -11.74 2.58
CA SER A 161 -0.14 -12.86 2.66
C SER A 161 1.26 -12.53 2.16
N GLN A 162 1.47 -11.41 1.46
CA GLN A 162 2.79 -10.97 1.01
C GLN A 162 3.67 -10.57 2.18
N ARG A 163 4.96 -10.93 2.11
CA ARG A 163 5.91 -10.72 3.21
C ARG A 163 6.84 -9.53 2.98
N ASN A 164 7.07 -9.18 1.73
CA ASN A 164 7.99 -8.12 1.37
C ASN A 164 7.28 -7.13 0.42
N TRP A 165 7.14 -5.90 0.90
CA TRP A 165 6.63 -4.75 0.15
C TRP A 165 7.70 -3.66 -0.02
N GLN A 166 8.99 -4.01 0.15
CA GLN A 166 10.07 -3.06 -0.08
C GLN A 166 10.10 -2.67 -1.56
N CYS A 167 10.34 -1.41 -1.83
CA CYS A 167 10.54 -0.91 -3.18
C CYS A 167 11.71 0.08 -3.20
N ASP A 168 12.38 0.13 -4.34
CA ASP A 168 13.44 1.08 -4.60
C ASP A 168 12.85 2.40 -5.12
N ILE A 169 13.22 3.51 -4.49
CA ILE A 169 12.82 4.87 -4.89
C ILE A 169 13.98 5.67 -5.50
N GLU A 170 15.15 5.05 -5.62
CA GLU A 170 16.33 5.73 -6.12
C GLU A 170 16.18 6.24 -7.56
N PRO A 171 15.53 5.51 -8.50
CA PRO A 171 15.23 6.03 -9.82
C PRO A 171 14.39 7.32 -9.79
N ALA A 172 13.41 7.41 -8.90
CA ALA A 172 12.59 8.61 -8.73
C ALA A 172 13.41 9.81 -8.19
N ARG A 173 14.35 9.54 -7.28
CA ARG A 173 15.27 10.55 -6.75
C ARG A 173 16.18 11.11 -7.84
N GLN A 174 16.73 10.24 -8.67
CA GLN A 174 17.68 10.63 -9.72
C GLN A 174 17.02 11.37 -10.85
N ASP A 175 15.85 10.93 -11.32
CA ASP A 175 15.22 11.46 -12.53
C ASP A 175 14.41 12.75 -12.28
N PHE A 176 13.77 12.91 -11.12
CA PHE A 176 12.95 14.10 -10.83
C PHE A 176 13.09 14.64 -9.40
N GLY A 177 14.13 14.23 -8.67
CA GLY A 177 14.45 14.78 -7.34
C GLY A 177 13.44 14.39 -6.27
N TYR A 178 12.78 13.23 -6.38
CA TYR A 178 11.83 12.78 -5.37
C TYR A 178 12.47 12.70 -3.99
N THR A 179 11.98 13.50 -3.07
CA THR A 179 12.43 13.52 -1.67
C THR A 179 11.21 13.47 -0.77
N PRO A 180 10.89 12.30 -0.19
CA PRO A 180 9.76 12.19 0.74
C PRO A 180 10.03 13.01 2.01
N GLU A 181 9.07 13.85 2.40
CA GLU A 181 9.16 14.74 3.54
C GLU A 181 8.39 14.24 4.77
N TRP A 182 7.60 13.18 4.58
CA TRP A 182 6.69 12.67 5.59
C TRP A 182 7.05 11.24 6.02
N PRO A 183 8.03 11.07 6.93
CA PRO A 183 8.26 9.76 7.54
C PRO A 183 7.01 9.31 8.28
N LEU A 184 6.88 8.00 8.50
CA LEU A 184 5.65 7.39 9.02
C LEU A 184 5.17 8.04 10.32
N GLU A 185 6.07 8.39 11.23
CA GLU A 185 5.76 9.01 12.52
C GLU A 185 5.08 10.37 12.35
N ARG A 186 5.61 11.20 11.45
CA ARG A 186 5.04 12.52 11.16
C ARG A 186 3.70 12.40 10.44
N GLY A 187 3.61 11.49 9.47
CA GLY A 187 2.41 11.31 8.67
C GLY A 187 1.23 10.75 9.48
N VAL A 188 1.47 9.77 10.37
CA VAL A 188 0.42 9.20 11.25
C VAL A 188 -0.15 10.26 12.19
N LYS A 189 0.70 11.16 12.70
CA LYS A 189 0.25 12.26 13.56
C LYS A 189 -0.61 13.28 12.82
N ALA A 190 -0.41 13.44 11.51
CA ALA A 190 -1.13 14.41 10.67
C ALA A 190 -2.39 13.83 10.00
N ALA A 191 -2.54 12.50 10.01
CA ALA A 191 -3.67 11.79 9.37
C ALA A 191 -4.87 11.70 10.29
#